data_47291eee0eb4af33c57ef532ba04b6be
#
_entry.id   47291eee0eb4af33c57ef532ba04b6be
#
_cell.length_a   1.000
_cell.length_b   1.000
_cell.length_c   1.000
_cell.angle_alpha   90.00
_cell.angle_beta   90.00
_cell.angle_gamma   90.00
#
_symmetry.space_group_name_H-M   'P 1'
#
loop_
_entity.id
_entity.type
_entity.pdbx_description
1 polymer ?
#
loop_
_entity_poly.entity_id
_entity_poly.type
_entity_poly.pdbx_seq_one_letter_code
_entity_poly.pdbx_strand_id
1 'polypeptide(L)'
;MPNIQNQSGTDSSDAGATLRAENIEKAYGSRLPFTRTVEVLTGASIELRAGEIVGIVGENGSGKSTLMKVLVGALEPDAGEVVRNATVGWCPQETLLYDRLTVRETFTLFGRAYDMRDEAIRDARDRLAETLDFERFLDYRVDHLSGGNRQKVNLAVSLLHDPDILLLDEPYTGFDWETYQAFWDLTEELTERGTGIGIISHLLNEHERFDRIYELRDGTLSLQDAAEQAAQSDDEQEVQGRA
;
A
#
# COMPACT_ATOMS: atom_id res chain seq x y z
N MET A 1 -5.76 -49.69 15.11
CA MET A 1 -5.78 -48.39 15.79
C MET A 1 -4.32 -47.99 16.01
N PRO A 2 -3.72 -47.15 15.16
CA PRO A 2 -2.49 -46.46 15.54
C PRO A 2 -2.81 -45.04 16.02
N ASN A 3 -2.17 -44.69 17.09
CA ASN A 3 -2.25 -43.50 17.89
C ASN A 3 -1.66 -42.28 17.10
N ILE A 4 -2.46 -41.26 16.79
CA ILE A 4 -1.98 -40.02 16.22
C ILE A 4 -1.59 -39.13 17.41
N GLN A 5 -0.28 -39.08 17.68
CA GLN A 5 0.26 -38.06 18.59
C GLN A 5 0.24 -36.69 17.89
N ASN A 6 -0.57 -35.85 18.45
CA ASN A 6 -0.66 -34.41 18.15
C ASN A 6 0.62 -33.74 18.67
N GLN A 7 1.56 -33.38 17.78
CA GLN A 7 2.66 -32.49 18.13
C GLN A 7 2.21 -31.05 17.92
N SER A 8 1.60 -30.48 18.95
CA SER A 8 1.42 -29.05 19.12
C SER A 8 2.76 -28.44 19.55
N GLY A 9 3.46 -27.88 18.62
CA GLY A 9 4.61 -27.01 18.83
C GLY A 9 4.35 -25.68 18.12
N THR A 10 3.36 -24.93 18.60
CA THR A 10 3.17 -23.54 18.20
C THR A 10 3.96 -22.68 19.16
N ASP A 11 5.08 -22.19 18.70
CA ASP A 11 5.74 -21.03 19.28
C ASP A 11 4.83 -19.82 19.01
N SER A 12 3.92 -19.54 19.94
CA SER A 12 3.01 -18.41 19.93
C SER A 12 3.64 -17.25 20.68
N SER A 13 4.60 -16.59 20.05
CA SER A 13 5.09 -15.31 20.50
C SER A 13 4.88 -14.28 19.38
N ASP A 14 4.00 -13.32 19.68
CA ASP A 14 3.73 -12.09 18.93
C ASP A 14 2.88 -12.21 17.65
N ALA A 15 1.62 -12.58 17.83
CA ALA A 15 0.64 -12.63 16.73
C ALA A 15 -0.03 -11.25 16.51
N GLY A 16 0.75 -10.23 16.15
CA GLY A 16 0.24 -9.02 15.55
C GLY A 16 -0.25 -9.28 14.10
N ALA A 17 -1.12 -8.42 13.57
CA ALA A 17 -1.52 -8.49 12.16
C ALA A 17 -0.30 -8.43 11.25
N THR A 18 -0.17 -9.38 10.32
CA THR A 18 0.98 -9.47 9.43
C THR A 18 0.57 -9.78 7.99
N LEU A 19 1.34 -9.21 7.06
CA LEU A 19 1.33 -9.59 5.66
C LEU A 19 2.76 -9.96 5.28
N ARG A 20 2.98 -11.19 4.84
CA ARG A 20 4.30 -11.72 4.48
C ARG A 20 4.27 -12.34 3.11
N ALA A 21 5.25 -11.97 2.29
CA ALA A 21 5.49 -12.55 0.98
C ALA A 21 6.91 -13.12 0.92
N GLU A 22 7.06 -14.35 0.42
CA GLU A 22 8.33 -15.05 0.34
C GLU A 22 8.61 -15.55 -1.07
N ASN A 23 9.79 -15.23 -1.58
CA ASN A 23 10.32 -15.71 -2.85
C ASN A 23 9.35 -15.51 -4.02
N ILE A 24 8.71 -14.35 -4.08
CA ILE A 24 7.71 -14.04 -5.11
C ILE A 24 8.37 -13.91 -6.47
N GLU A 25 7.90 -14.71 -7.42
CA GLU A 25 8.26 -14.62 -8.83
C GLU A 25 7.06 -14.21 -9.65
N LYS A 26 7.29 -13.33 -10.63
CA LYS A 26 6.26 -12.91 -11.60
C LYS A 26 6.86 -12.52 -12.91
N ALA A 27 6.34 -13.13 -13.99
CA ALA A 27 6.71 -12.81 -15.34
C ALA A 27 5.49 -12.45 -16.19
N TYR A 28 5.66 -11.57 -17.16
CA TYR A 28 4.66 -11.22 -18.14
C TYR A 28 5.11 -11.67 -19.52
N GLY A 29 4.19 -12.18 -20.30
CA GLY A 29 4.42 -12.65 -21.65
C GLY A 29 3.60 -13.89 -21.96
N SER A 30 3.64 -14.32 -23.20
CA SER A 30 2.93 -15.53 -23.63
C SER A 30 3.86 -16.75 -23.48
N ARG A 31 3.33 -17.86 -22.99
CA ARG A 31 4.00 -19.17 -23.00
C ARG A 31 4.13 -19.78 -24.41
N LEU A 32 3.78 -19.03 -25.46
CA LEU A 32 3.93 -19.49 -26.83
C LEU A 32 5.40 -19.43 -27.27
N PRO A 33 5.88 -20.40 -28.05
CA PRO A 33 7.24 -20.36 -28.61
C PRO A 33 7.38 -19.08 -29.46
N PHE A 34 8.50 -18.37 -29.30
CA PHE A 34 8.86 -17.10 -29.95
C PHE A 34 8.28 -15.82 -29.33
N THR A 35 7.58 -15.85 -28.19
CA THR A 35 7.21 -14.64 -27.45
C THR A 35 8.22 -14.36 -26.34
N ARG A 36 8.59 -13.08 -26.22
CA ARG A 36 9.52 -12.65 -25.16
C ARG A 36 8.78 -12.62 -23.82
N THR A 37 9.26 -13.38 -22.85
CA THR A 37 8.84 -13.28 -21.45
C THR A 37 9.69 -12.22 -20.76
N VAL A 38 9.06 -11.36 -19.95
CA VAL A 38 9.72 -10.35 -19.13
C VAL A 38 9.52 -10.75 -17.67
N GLU A 39 10.59 -11.15 -17.02
CA GLU A 39 10.62 -11.37 -15.58
C GLU A 39 10.57 -10.02 -14.88
N VAL A 40 9.64 -9.85 -13.94
CA VAL A 40 9.40 -8.61 -13.20
C VAL A 40 9.72 -8.77 -11.73
N LEU A 41 9.39 -9.93 -11.15
CA LEU A 41 9.79 -10.31 -9.81
C LEU A 41 10.54 -11.65 -9.90
N THR A 42 11.69 -11.74 -9.23
CA THR A 42 12.64 -12.84 -9.33
C THR A 42 13.08 -13.38 -7.96
N GLY A 43 12.14 -13.46 -7.00
CA GLY A 43 12.39 -13.91 -5.64
C GLY A 43 12.21 -12.80 -4.59
N ALA A 44 11.31 -11.85 -4.86
CA ALA A 44 11.03 -10.75 -3.92
C ALA A 44 10.43 -11.27 -2.61
N SER A 45 10.97 -10.82 -1.47
CA SER A 45 10.45 -11.18 -0.14
C SER A 45 10.30 -9.93 0.71
N ILE A 46 9.14 -9.79 1.37
CA ILE A 46 8.81 -8.65 2.22
C ILE A 46 7.88 -9.08 3.34
N GLU A 47 7.99 -8.42 4.48
CA GLU A 47 7.08 -8.57 5.60
C GLU A 47 6.62 -7.20 6.08
N LEU A 48 5.32 -7.04 6.30
CA LEU A 48 4.70 -5.89 6.95
C LEU A 48 4.06 -6.34 8.25
N ARG A 49 4.31 -5.61 9.33
CA ARG A 49 3.81 -5.89 10.67
C ARG A 49 2.88 -4.78 11.13
N ALA A 50 2.05 -5.10 12.12
CA ALA A 50 1.23 -4.13 12.81
C ALA A 50 2.09 -2.98 13.40
N GLY A 51 1.61 -1.75 13.23
CA GLY A 51 2.24 -0.58 13.86
C GLY A 51 3.58 -0.16 13.26
N GLU A 52 3.91 -0.54 12.00
CA GLU A 52 5.11 -0.08 11.30
C GLU A 52 4.78 0.59 9.96
N ILE A 53 5.62 1.51 9.53
CA ILE A 53 5.59 2.12 8.21
C ILE A 53 6.79 1.61 7.40
N VAL A 54 6.50 0.90 6.30
CA VAL A 54 7.51 0.31 5.41
C VAL A 54 7.50 1.04 4.06
N GLY A 55 8.63 1.59 3.67
CA GLY A 55 8.85 2.17 2.35
C GLY A 55 9.25 1.12 1.32
N ILE A 56 8.75 1.23 0.10
CA ILE A 56 9.16 0.44 -1.07
C ILE A 56 9.61 1.41 -2.15
N VAL A 57 10.90 1.46 -2.39
CA VAL A 57 11.52 2.35 -3.38
C VAL A 57 12.07 1.55 -4.57
N GLY A 58 12.46 2.23 -5.63
CA GLY A 58 13.06 1.62 -6.82
C GLY A 58 12.71 2.39 -8.09
N GLU A 59 13.44 2.14 -9.16
CA GLU A 59 13.24 2.80 -10.46
C GLU A 59 11.84 2.57 -11.05
N ASN A 60 11.43 3.43 -11.98
CA ASN A 60 10.20 3.24 -12.74
C ASN A 60 10.30 1.96 -13.58
N GLY A 61 9.28 1.11 -13.47
CA GLY A 61 9.27 -0.18 -14.16
C GLY A 61 10.01 -1.31 -13.42
N SER A 62 10.55 -1.09 -12.21
CA SER A 62 11.22 -2.14 -11.42
C SER A 62 10.27 -3.25 -10.91
N GLY A 63 8.94 -3.04 -10.99
CA GLY A 63 7.96 -4.04 -10.57
C GLY A 63 7.20 -3.70 -9.28
N LYS A 64 7.35 -2.51 -8.70
CA LYS A 64 6.69 -2.10 -7.43
C LYS A 64 5.18 -2.30 -7.45
N SER A 65 4.50 -1.79 -8.47
CA SER A 65 3.04 -1.95 -8.59
C SER A 65 2.64 -3.42 -8.89
N THR A 66 3.52 -4.23 -9.51
CA THR A 66 3.31 -5.67 -9.66
C THR A 66 3.38 -6.36 -8.29
N LEU A 67 4.39 -6.03 -7.49
CA LEU A 67 4.52 -6.52 -6.12
C LEU A 67 3.29 -6.16 -5.29
N MET A 68 2.84 -4.89 -5.31
CA MET A 68 1.63 -4.47 -4.60
C MET A 68 0.40 -5.29 -5.00
N LYS A 69 0.19 -5.51 -6.30
CA LYS A 69 -0.93 -6.35 -6.80
C LYS A 69 -0.85 -7.79 -6.28
N VAL A 70 0.36 -8.34 -6.15
CA VAL A 70 0.56 -9.67 -5.56
C VAL A 70 0.28 -9.63 -4.07
N LEU A 71 0.77 -8.62 -3.33
CA LEU A 71 0.56 -8.49 -1.90
C LEU A 71 -0.93 -8.37 -1.53
N VAL A 72 -1.73 -7.66 -2.31
CA VAL A 72 -3.19 -7.54 -2.07
C VAL A 72 -4.02 -8.72 -2.61
N GLY A 73 -3.40 -9.62 -3.37
CA GLY A 73 -4.10 -10.75 -4.00
C GLY A 73 -4.86 -10.41 -5.28
N ALA A 74 -4.61 -9.23 -5.85
CA ALA A 74 -5.15 -8.83 -7.16
C ALA A 74 -4.42 -9.49 -8.34
N LEU A 75 -3.25 -10.07 -8.08
CA LEU A 75 -2.43 -10.79 -9.05
C LEU A 75 -1.82 -12.03 -8.39
N GLU A 76 -2.01 -13.20 -9.00
CA GLU A 76 -1.35 -14.43 -8.54
C GLU A 76 0.14 -14.42 -8.93
N PRO A 77 1.06 -14.75 -8.01
CA PRO A 77 2.45 -14.96 -8.36
C PRO A 77 2.63 -16.24 -9.19
N ASP A 78 3.73 -16.33 -9.95
CA ASP A 78 4.07 -17.55 -10.70
C ASP A 78 4.80 -18.57 -9.81
N ALA A 79 5.50 -18.08 -8.75
CA ALA A 79 6.08 -18.86 -7.65
C ALA A 79 6.17 -18.01 -6.38
N GLY A 80 6.45 -18.67 -5.24
CA GLY A 80 6.45 -18.06 -3.92
C GLY A 80 5.11 -18.13 -3.22
N GLU A 81 5.03 -17.57 -2.02
CA GLU A 81 3.83 -17.61 -1.18
C GLU A 81 3.56 -16.25 -0.56
N VAL A 82 2.28 -15.89 -0.43
CA VAL A 82 1.82 -14.71 0.32
C VAL A 82 0.86 -15.14 1.41
N VAL A 83 1.26 -14.90 2.66
CA VAL A 83 0.45 -15.14 3.86
C VAL A 83 -0.13 -13.80 4.33
N ARG A 84 -1.46 -13.76 4.48
CA ARG A 84 -2.22 -12.59 4.92
C ARG A 84 -3.00 -12.95 6.19
N ASN A 85 -2.45 -12.60 7.34
CA ASN A 85 -3.10 -12.78 8.65
C ASN A 85 -3.73 -11.46 9.12
N ALA A 86 -4.26 -10.67 8.17
CA ALA A 86 -4.73 -9.32 8.39
C ALA A 86 -5.76 -8.93 7.34
N THR A 87 -6.66 -8.01 7.68
CA THR A 87 -7.47 -7.31 6.67
C THR A 87 -6.59 -6.29 5.95
N VAL A 88 -6.71 -6.22 4.62
CA VAL A 88 -5.83 -5.37 3.80
C VAL A 88 -6.62 -4.29 3.09
N GLY A 89 -6.25 -3.02 3.31
CA GLY A 89 -6.66 -1.87 2.51
C GLY A 89 -5.66 -1.62 1.39
N TRP A 90 -6.15 -1.21 0.22
CA TRP A 90 -5.28 -0.91 -0.91
C TRP A 90 -5.68 0.37 -1.63
N CYS A 91 -4.74 1.30 -1.71
CA CYS A 91 -4.85 2.53 -2.50
C CYS A 91 -3.90 2.42 -3.71
N PRO A 92 -4.39 1.99 -4.88
CA PRO A 92 -3.56 1.91 -6.09
C PRO A 92 -3.27 3.30 -6.65
N GLN A 93 -2.17 3.43 -7.41
CA GLN A 93 -1.79 4.65 -8.12
C GLN A 93 -2.88 5.11 -9.10
N GLU A 94 -3.39 4.18 -9.92
CA GLU A 94 -4.58 4.43 -10.75
C GLU A 94 -5.83 4.16 -9.92
N THR A 95 -6.67 5.18 -9.76
CA THR A 95 -7.87 5.06 -8.94
C THR A 95 -8.87 4.05 -9.51
N LEU A 96 -9.37 3.14 -8.68
CA LEU A 96 -10.41 2.15 -9.04
C LEU A 96 -11.83 2.69 -8.80
N LEU A 97 -11.99 4.01 -8.78
CA LEU A 97 -13.27 4.66 -8.53
C LEU A 97 -14.14 4.67 -9.79
N TYR A 98 -15.45 4.56 -9.60
CA TYR A 98 -16.43 4.59 -10.69
C TYR A 98 -16.82 6.03 -11.03
N ASP A 99 -16.47 6.51 -12.20
CA ASP A 99 -16.64 7.88 -12.67
C ASP A 99 -18.06 8.45 -12.52
N ARG A 100 -19.08 7.61 -12.74
CA ARG A 100 -20.49 8.04 -12.75
C ARG A 100 -21.15 8.04 -11.38
N LEU A 101 -20.51 7.48 -10.36
CA LEU A 101 -21.02 7.53 -8.99
C LEU A 101 -20.62 8.85 -8.34
N THR A 102 -21.46 9.33 -7.43
CA THR A 102 -21.08 10.37 -6.49
C THR A 102 -20.08 9.79 -5.48
N VAL A 103 -19.32 10.66 -4.80
CA VAL A 103 -18.44 10.25 -3.71
C VAL A 103 -19.22 9.46 -2.66
N ARG A 104 -20.40 9.94 -2.26
CA ARG A 104 -21.29 9.26 -1.30
C ARG A 104 -21.70 7.86 -1.74
N GLU A 105 -22.08 7.71 -3.02
CA GLU A 105 -22.44 6.41 -3.60
C GLU A 105 -21.25 5.47 -3.67
N THR A 106 -20.05 6.01 -3.95
CA THR A 106 -18.79 5.26 -3.95
C THR A 106 -18.53 4.63 -2.58
N PHE A 107 -18.60 5.41 -1.48
CA PHE A 107 -18.46 4.89 -0.12
C PHE A 107 -19.51 3.83 0.21
N THR A 108 -20.76 4.04 -0.23
CA THR A 108 -21.83 3.05 -0.03
C THR A 108 -21.55 1.75 -0.76
N LEU A 109 -21.06 1.83 -2.01
CA LEU A 109 -20.71 0.65 -2.82
C LEU A 109 -19.59 -0.17 -2.16
N PHE A 110 -18.46 0.50 -1.84
CA PHE A 110 -17.32 -0.19 -1.25
C PHE A 110 -17.61 -0.69 0.18
N GLY A 111 -18.29 0.12 1.01
CA GLY A 111 -18.64 -0.31 2.36
C GLY A 111 -19.55 -1.54 2.38
N ARG A 112 -20.51 -1.63 1.44
CA ARG A 112 -21.32 -2.84 1.29
C ARG A 112 -20.54 -4.02 0.74
N ALA A 113 -19.54 -3.80 -0.10
CA ALA A 113 -18.65 -4.87 -0.56
C ALA A 113 -17.79 -5.44 0.59
N TYR A 114 -17.55 -4.65 1.64
CA TYR A 114 -16.91 -5.07 2.90
C TYR A 114 -17.90 -5.51 3.99
N ASP A 115 -19.18 -5.78 3.63
CA ASP A 115 -20.24 -6.17 4.56
C ASP A 115 -20.49 -5.20 5.73
N MET A 116 -20.16 -3.91 5.54
CA MET A 116 -20.38 -2.87 6.54
C MET A 116 -21.85 -2.46 6.64
N ARG A 117 -22.29 -2.13 7.84
CA ARG A 117 -23.61 -1.54 8.07
C ARG A 117 -23.65 -0.09 7.57
N ASP A 118 -24.81 0.34 7.09
CA ASP A 118 -25.00 1.69 6.50
C ASP A 118 -24.62 2.83 7.49
N GLU A 119 -24.79 2.65 8.80
CA GLU A 119 -24.37 3.59 9.82
C GLU A 119 -22.84 3.69 9.90
N ALA A 120 -22.15 2.54 9.96
CA ALA A 120 -20.68 2.51 9.99
C ALA A 120 -20.05 3.10 8.71
N ILE A 121 -20.69 2.86 7.54
CA ILE A 121 -20.25 3.47 6.29
C ILE A 121 -20.33 4.99 6.35
N ARG A 122 -21.46 5.54 6.89
CA ARG A 122 -21.63 6.99 7.01
C ARG A 122 -20.61 7.60 7.96
N ASP A 123 -20.44 7.00 9.14
CA ASP A 123 -19.54 7.50 10.17
C ASP A 123 -18.08 7.50 9.68
N ALA A 124 -17.64 6.40 9.07
CA ALA A 124 -16.29 6.30 8.49
C ALA A 124 -16.08 7.30 7.33
N ARG A 125 -17.06 7.40 6.42
CA ARG A 125 -17.02 8.37 5.32
C ARG A 125 -16.88 9.81 5.82
N ASP A 126 -17.75 10.21 6.77
CA ASP A 126 -17.81 11.60 7.25
C ASP A 126 -16.50 11.96 7.98
N ARG A 127 -16.00 11.07 8.83
CA ARG A 127 -14.68 11.22 9.46
C ARG A 127 -13.53 11.34 8.44
N LEU A 128 -13.45 10.45 7.46
CA LEU A 128 -12.39 10.48 6.45
C LEU A 128 -12.51 11.69 5.51
N ALA A 129 -13.73 12.14 5.22
CA ALA A 129 -13.97 13.33 4.41
C ALA A 129 -13.49 14.59 5.14
N GLU A 130 -13.73 14.71 6.44
CA GLU A 130 -13.23 15.79 7.29
C GLU A 130 -11.70 15.76 7.37
N THR A 131 -11.11 14.60 7.69
CA THR A 131 -9.65 14.46 7.83
C THR A 131 -8.88 14.84 6.56
N LEU A 132 -9.40 14.48 5.38
CA LEU A 132 -8.75 14.71 4.08
C LEU A 132 -9.31 15.92 3.32
N ASP A 133 -10.15 16.75 3.95
CA ASP A 133 -10.76 17.96 3.38
C ASP A 133 -11.42 17.74 2.00
N PHE A 134 -12.41 16.84 1.95
CA PHE A 134 -13.23 16.66 0.75
C PHE A 134 -14.74 16.60 1.02
N GLU A 135 -15.23 16.98 2.21
CA GLU A 135 -16.66 16.95 2.61
C GLU A 135 -17.57 17.67 1.59
N ARG A 136 -17.12 18.82 1.07
CA ARG A 136 -17.85 19.62 0.09
C ARG A 136 -18.10 18.90 -1.24
N PHE A 137 -17.38 17.79 -1.49
CA PHE A 137 -17.47 17.01 -2.72
C PHE A 137 -18.30 15.73 -2.57
N LEU A 138 -18.88 15.44 -1.41
CA LEU A 138 -19.61 14.19 -1.16
C LEU A 138 -20.74 13.92 -2.16
N ASP A 139 -21.40 14.97 -2.64
CA ASP A 139 -22.50 14.86 -3.61
C ASP A 139 -22.05 15.11 -5.07
N TYR A 140 -20.75 15.30 -5.30
CA TYR A 140 -20.17 15.40 -6.65
C TYR A 140 -19.89 14.01 -7.21
N ARG A 141 -20.04 13.88 -8.52
CA ARG A 141 -19.61 12.67 -9.23
C ARG A 141 -18.10 12.62 -9.30
N VAL A 142 -17.54 11.41 -9.27
CA VAL A 142 -16.10 11.16 -9.29
C VAL A 142 -15.43 11.78 -10.53
N ASP A 143 -16.08 11.74 -11.72
CA ASP A 143 -15.55 12.35 -12.95
C ASP A 143 -15.53 13.90 -12.93
N HIS A 144 -16.18 14.53 -11.95
CA HIS A 144 -16.15 15.98 -11.76
C HIS A 144 -15.10 16.44 -10.73
N LEU A 145 -14.37 15.51 -10.11
CA LEU A 145 -13.33 15.84 -9.16
C LEU A 145 -12.01 16.20 -9.87
N SER A 146 -11.22 17.09 -9.26
CA SER A 146 -9.81 17.24 -9.63
C SER A 146 -9.01 15.97 -9.34
N GLY A 147 -7.84 15.80 -9.96
CA GLY A 147 -6.96 14.64 -9.72
C GLY A 147 -6.64 14.45 -8.24
N GLY A 148 -6.27 15.55 -7.53
CA GLY A 148 -5.98 15.50 -6.10
C GLY A 148 -7.19 15.09 -5.25
N ASN A 149 -8.39 15.66 -5.52
CA ASN A 149 -9.61 15.25 -4.79
C ASN A 149 -10.00 13.79 -5.10
N ARG A 150 -9.79 13.33 -6.32
CA ARG A 150 -10.01 11.94 -6.69
C ARG A 150 -9.06 11.01 -5.91
N GLN A 151 -7.80 11.43 -5.75
CA GLN A 151 -6.82 10.68 -4.97
C GLN A 151 -7.15 10.67 -3.47
N LYS A 152 -7.63 11.79 -2.89
CA LYS A 152 -8.15 11.83 -1.52
C LYS A 152 -9.28 10.81 -1.30
N VAL A 153 -10.24 10.76 -2.22
CA VAL A 153 -11.35 9.79 -2.18
C VAL A 153 -10.85 8.35 -2.32
N ASN A 154 -9.86 8.10 -3.19
CA ASN A 154 -9.25 6.78 -3.38
C ASN A 154 -8.58 6.28 -2.08
N LEU A 155 -7.78 7.15 -1.45
CA LEU A 155 -7.17 6.87 -0.14
C LEU A 155 -8.24 6.61 0.93
N ALA A 156 -9.26 7.46 1.04
CA ALA A 156 -10.32 7.30 2.01
C ALA A 156 -11.11 5.99 1.83
N VAL A 157 -11.36 5.55 0.60
CA VAL A 157 -12.00 4.27 0.31
C VAL A 157 -11.15 3.08 0.76
N SER A 158 -9.82 3.17 0.63
CA SER A 158 -8.92 2.10 1.09
C SER A 158 -8.88 1.95 2.61
N LEU A 159 -9.27 2.99 3.34
CA LEU A 159 -9.36 3.05 4.81
C LEU A 159 -10.76 2.76 5.36
N LEU A 160 -11.77 2.67 4.48
CA LEU A 160 -13.17 2.64 4.88
C LEU A 160 -13.52 1.51 5.86
N HIS A 161 -12.92 0.35 5.70
CA HIS A 161 -13.19 -0.87 6.47
C HIS A 161 -12.22 -1.09 7.64
N ASP A 162 -11.46 -0.03 8.02
CA ASP A 162 -10.49 -0.04 9.13
C ASP A 162 -9.50 -1.22 9.03
N PRO A 163 -8.66 -1.25 7.98
CA PRO A 163 -7.78 -2.39 7.71
C PRO A 163 -6.64 -2.49 8.72
N ASP A 164 -6.19 -3.74 8.99
CA ASP A 164 -5.01 -4.00 9.83
C ASP A 164 -3.70 -3.67 9.09
N ILE A 165 -3.68 -3.83 7.76
CA ILE A 165 -2.56 -3.48 6.88
C ILE A 165 -3.06 -2.59 5.75
N LEU A 166 -2.39 -1.47 5.51
CA LEU A 166 -2.69 -0.52 4.45
C LEU A 166 -1.55 -0.49 3.43
N LEU A 167 -1.87 -0.75 2.17
CA LEU A 167 -0.91 -0.70 1.06
C LEU A 167 -1.21 0.49 0.15
N LEU A 168 -0.23 1.35 -0.05
CA LEU A 168 -0.36 2.64 -0.74
C LEU A 168 0.64 2.72 -1.90
N ASP A 169 0.13 2.94 -3.12
CA ASP A 169 0.96 3.12 -4.32
C ASP A 169 0.94 4.60 -4.73
N GLU A 170 1.96 5.35 -4.35
CA GLU A 170 2.12 6.81 -4.56
C GLU A 170 0.89 7.62 -4.10
N PRO A 171 0.46 7.49 -2.84
CA PRO A 171 -0.86 7.94 -2.37
C PRO A 171 -1.06 9.45 -2.40
N TYR A 172 0.00 10.24 -2.35
CA TYR A 172 -0.03 11.70 -2.23
C TYR A 172 0.21 12.44 -3.55
N THR A 173 0.19 11.71 -4.68
CA THR A 173 0.34 12.34 -5.99
C THR A 173 -0.79 13.33 -6.25
N GLY A 174 -0.43 14.61 -6.46
CA GLY A 174 -1.39 15.69 -6.70
C GLY A 174 -1.99 16.31 -5.43
N PHE A 175 -1.50 15.98 -4.24
CA PHE A 175 -1.86 16.67 -3.00
C PHE A 175 -1.21 18.07 -2.96
N ASP A 176 -1.93 19.03 -2.39
CA ASP A 176 -1.34 20.27 -1.91
C ASP A 176 -0.60 20.03 -0.58
N TRP A 177 0.17 21.04 -0.14
CA TRP A 177 0.99 20.91 1.06
C TRP A 177 0.17 20.59 2.34
N GLU A 178 -0.99 21.17 2.50
CA GLU A 178 -1.87 20.96 3.67
C GLU A 178 -2.39 19.52 3.69
N THR A 179 -2.84 19.02 2.54
CA THR A 179 -3.29 17.62 2.40
C THR A 179 -2.15 16.63 2.59
N TYR A 180 -0.96 16.98 2.10
CA TYR A 180 0.23 16.14 2.29
C TYR A 180 0.61 16.01 3.77
N GLN A 181 0.54 17.10 4.54
CA GLN A 181 0.74 17.04 5.98
C GLN A 181 -0.36 16.21 6.68
N ALA A 182 -1.63 16.47 6.36
CA ALA A 182 -2.75 15.70 6.92
C ALA A 182 -2.66 14.19 6.59
N PHE A 183 -2.12 13.82 5.43
CA PHE A 183 -1.83 12.43 5.09
C PHE A 183 -0.82 11.80 6.04
N TRP A 184 0.28 12.50 6.36
CA TRP A 184 1.30 11.97 7.27
C TRP A 184 0.80 11.92 8.72
N ASP A 185 0.07 12.94 9.18
CA ASP A 185 -0.57 12.92 10.50
C ASP A 185 -1.54 11.72 10.63
N LEU A 186 -2.32 11.45 9.57
CA LEU A 186 -3.21 10.28 9.52
C LEU A 186 -2.43 8.97 9.54
N THR A 187 -1.31 8.85 8.82
CA THR A 187 -0.49 7.63 8.83
C THR A 187 0.13 7.36 10.20
N GLU A 188 0.59 8.39 10.90
CA GLU A 188 1.09 8.31 12.26
C GLU A 188 -0.01 7.84 13.23
N GLU A 189 -1.21 8.45 13.18
CA GLU A 189 -2.36 8.01 13.99
C GLU A 189 -2.73 6.54 13.75
N LEU A 190 -2.77 6.11 12.48
CA LEU A 190 -3.08 4.73 12.11
C LEU A 190 -2.04 3.75 12.67
N THR A 191 -0.76 4.10 12.57
CA THR A 191 0.36 3.28 13.05
C THR A 191 0.34 3.15 14.58
N GLU A 192 0.08 4.26 15.30
CA GLU A 192 -0.10 4.24 16.76
C GLU A 192 -1.27 3.34 17.20
N ARG A 193 -2.30 3.21 16.36
CA ARG A 193 -3.45 2.31 16.60
C ARG A 193 -3.15 0.86 16.21
N GLY A 194 -1.97 0.59 15.64
CA GLY A 194 -1.51 -0.75 15.28
C GLY A 194 -1.70 -1.11 13.81
N THR A 195 -2.11 -0.19 12.93
CA THR A 195 -2.16 -0.45 11.49
C THR A 195 -0.74 -0.50 10.92
N GLY A 196 -0.39 -1.59 10.21
CA GLY A 196 0.85 -1.66 9.44
C GLY A 196 0.68 -0.98 8.07
N ILE A 197 1.65 -0.19 7.63
CA ILE A 197 1.52 0.59 6.40
C ILE A 197 2.69 0.29 5.46
N GLY A 198 2.39 -0.08 4.21
CA GLY A 198 3.37 -0.22 3.13
C GLY A 198 3.16 0.86 2.07
N ILE A 199 4.18 1.68 1.81
CA ILE A 199 4.09 2.82 0.89
C ILE A 199 5.11 2.67 -0.23
N ILE A 200 4.65 2.67 -1.49
CA ILE A 200 5.52 2.95 -2.62
C ILE A 200 5.71 4.47 -2.70
N SER A 201 6.96 4.91 -2.64
CA SER A 201 7.34 6.30 -2.74
C SER A 201 8.48 6.48 -3.73
N HIS A 202 8.48 7.63 -4.43
CA HIS A 202 9.62 8.11 -5.21
C HIS A 202 10.39 9.21 -4.49
N LEU A 203 9.87 9.69 -3.33
CA LEU A 203 10.47 10.78 -2.58
C LEU A 203 11.51 10.21 -1.61
N LEU A 204 12.78 10.28 -1.99
CA LEU A 204 13.91 9.83 -1.18
C LEU A 204 14.13 10.70 0.07
N ASN A 205 13.53 11.89 0.14
CA ASN A 205 13.76 12.84 1.24
C ASN A 205 12.93 12.54 2.51
N GLU A 206 12.18 11.44 2.55
CA GLU A 206 11.27 11.10 3.65
C GLU A 206 11.72 9.87 4.45
N HIS A 207 12.99 9.49 4.34
CA HIS A 207 13.53 8.29 5.00
C HIS A 207 13.23 8.23 6.51
N GLU A 208 13.21 9.38 7.17
CA GLU A 208 12.93 9.49 8.62
C GLU A 208 11.50 9.07 9.02
N ARG A 209 10.57 8.97 8.05
CA ARG A 209 9.18 8.60 8.29
C ARG A 209 8.93 7.09 8.20
N PHE A 210 9.92 6.33 7.76
CA PHE A 210 9.81 4.89 7.55
C PHE A 210 10.62 4.14 8.62
N ASP A 211 10.02 3.11 9.20
CA ASP A 211 10.73 2.20 10.11
C ASP A 211 11.70 1.30 9.35
N ARG A 212 11.31 0.90 8.12
CA ARG A 212 12.14 0.09 7.21
C ARG A 212 11.90 0.52 5.78
N ILE A 213 12.96 0.46 4.97
CA ILE A 213 12.87 0.75 3.53
C ILE A 213 13.42 -0.44 2.76
N TYR A 214 12.65 -0.90 1.77
CA TYR A 214 13.07 -1.91 0.82
C TYR A 214 13.29 -1.27 -0.55
N GLU A 215 14.43 -1.57 -1.16
CA GLU A 215 14.68 -1.24 -2.57
C GLU A 215 14.32 -2.43 -3.46
N LEU A 216 13.44 -2.21 -4.43
CA LEU A 216 13.12 -3.18 -5.46
C LEU A 216 14.01 -2.91 -6.69
N ARG A 217 14.97 -3.80 -6.92
CA ARG A 217 15.90 -3.74 -8.03
C ARG A 217 16.04 -5.10 -8.68
N ASP A 218 16.03 -5.14 -10.00
CA ASP A 218 16.17 -6.38 -10.80
C ASP A 218 15.23 -7.51 -10.35
N GLY A 219 14.01 -7.15 -9.89
CA GLY A 219 12.97 -8.07 -9.45
C GLY A 219 13.16 -8.64 -8.03
N THR A 220 14.17 -8.21 -7.30
CA THR A 220 14.43 -8.61 -5.90
C THR A 220 14.30 -7.42 -4.95
N LEU A 221 13.95 -7.71 -3.69
CA LEU A 221 13.89 -6.71 -2.63
C LEU A 221 15.11 -6.85 -1.71
N SER A 222 15.76 -5.73 -1.42
CA SER A 222 16.80 -5.61 -0.40
C SER A 222 16.39 -4.58 0.65
N LEU A 223 16.59 -4.91 1.93
CA LEU A 223 16.43 -3.95 3.01
C LEU A 223 17.60 -2.95 2.93
N GLN A 224 17.29 -1.66 2.90
CA GLN A 224 18.30 -0.62 2.92
C GLN A 224 18.81 -0.39 4.36
N ASP A 225 20.13 -0.38 4.53
CA ASP A 225 20.73 -0.03 5.82
C ASP A 225 20.66 1.47 6.07
N ALA A 226 20.40 1.88 7.32
CA ALA A 226 20.32 3.30 7.72
C ALA A 226 21.59 4.11 7.37
N ALA A 227 22.75 3.45 7.23
CA ALA A 227 24.00 4.08 6.84
C ALA A 227 24.09 4.41 5.34
N GLU A 228 23.46 3.61 4.47
CA GLU A 228 23.39 3.87 3.02
C GLU A 228 22.39 4.99 2.72
N GLN A 229 21.35 5.13 3.54
CA GLN A 229 20.35 6.19 3.44
C GLN A 229 20.95 7.58 3.66
N ALA A 230 21.85 7.73 4.63
CA ALA A 230 22.54 8.99 4.91
C ALA A 230 23.50 9.41 3.80
N ALA A 231 24.16 8.47 3.13
CA ALA A 231 25.12 8.76 2.07
C ALA A 231 24.45 9.22 0.76
N GLN A 232 23.24 8.74 0.45
CA GLN A 232 22.49 9.13 -0.76
C GLN A 232 21.87 10.53 -0.61
N SER A 233 21.47 10.94 0.59
CA SER A 233 20.93 12.27 0.85
C SER A 233 21.99 13.39 0.72
N ASP A 234 23.25 13.11 1.01
CA ASP A 234 24.34 14.08 0.88
C ASP A 234 24.78 14.30 -0.59
N ASP A 235 24.78 13.24 -1.42
CA ASP A 235 25.14 13.33 -2.85
C ASP A 235 24.10 14.13 -3.66
N GLU A 236 22.79 14.00 -3.36
CA GLU A 236 21.74 14.74 -4.08
C GLU A 236 21.68 16.23 -3.70
N GLN A 237 22.02 16.60 -2.46
CA GLN A 237 22.13 18.01 -2.06
C GLN A 237 23.30 18.71 -2.73
N GLU A 238 24.42 18.01 -3.00
CA GLU A 238 25.56 18.59 -3.73
C GLU A 238 25.25 18.81 -5.22
N VAL A 239 24.40 18.00 -5.84
CA VAL A 239 24.03 18.16 -7.26
C VAL A 239 23.03 19.30 -7.47
N GLN A 240 22.08 19.50 -6.55
CA GLN A 240 21.11 20.62 -6.63
C GLN A 240 21.72 21.98 -6.26
N GLY A 241 22.79 22.01 -5.48
CA GLY A 241 23.51 23.25 -5.12
C GLY A 241 24.45 23.77 -6.23
N ARG A 242 24.63 23.04 -7.33
CA ARG A 242 25.54 23.39 -8.45
C ARG A 242 24.83 23.76 -9.77
N ALA A 243 23.50 23.86 -9.78
CA ALA A 243 22.70 24.27 -10.96
C ALA A 243 22.08 25.71 -10.77
#